data_a66326bea7e54e6ce4d50b8117b22149
#
_entry.id   a66326bea7e54e6ce4d50b8117b22149
#
_cell.length_a   1.000
_cell.length_b   1.000
_cell.length_c   1.000
_cell.angle_alpha   90.00
_cell.angle_beta   90.00
_cell.angle_gamma   90.00
#
_symmetry.space_group_name_H-M   'P 1'
#
loop_
_entity.id
_entity.type
_entity.pdbx_description
1 polymer ?
#
loop_
_entity_poly.entity_id
_entity_poly.type
_entity_poly.pdbx_seq_one_letter_code
_entity_poly.pdbx_strand_id
1 'polypeptide(L)'
;MHSQRVSMCPNLASGFVRVCLGLLFALLATSATAQLDRISGDEAARALRSALESGTQAAVSTLGKPDGFFGDSRVRIPLPDSLQRAESLMRRFGLGRQADELVLTMNRAAEAAVPEAKKLFVDAARKMTLQDAKGILTGGETAGTEYFRRTTGEQLKQRFLPIVKKVTETSGLARKYDDLAGKASGFGLVAKEQASVDQYVTDKALDGLFTIVAAEEKKLRSDPVSAGTSLLRKVFGAIPR
;
A
#
# COMPACT_ATOMS: atom_id res chain seq x y z
N MET A 1 -57.92 46.43 -56.37
CA MET A 1 -57.92 46.47 -55.02
C MET A 1 -57.92 45.06 -54.41
N HIS A 2 -56.89 44.29 -54.61
CA HIS A 2 -56.77 42.96 -53.97
C HIS A 2 -55.37 42.82 -53.43
N SER A 3 -55.29 42.82 -52.11
CA SER A 3 -54.07 42.58 -51.38
C SER A 3 -53.82 41.07 -51.30
N GLN A 4 -52.75 40.56 -51.85
CA GLN A 4 -52.28 39.20 -51.73
C GLN A 4 -51.27 39.15 -50.56
N ARG A 5 -51.60 38.40 -49.52
CA ARG A 5 -50.69 38.08 -48.42
C ARG A 5 -49.79 36.93 -48.87
N VAL A 6 -48.50 37.15 -48.81
CA VAL A 6 -47.48 36.14 -48.96
C VAL A 6 -47.29 35.48 -47.60
N SER A 7 -47.62 34.17 -47.54
CA SER A 7 -47.41 33.35 -46.34
C SER A 7 -45.98 32.88 -46.28
N MET A 8 -45.23 33.30 -45.29
CA MET A 8 -43.84 32.89 -45.07
C MET A 8 -43.84 31.63 -44.20
N CYS A 9 -43.36 30.51 -44.71
CA CYS A 9 -43.12 29.27 -44.01
C CYS A 9 -41.86 29.37 -43.14
N PRO A 10 -41.91 29.06 -41.85
CA PRO A 10 -40.72 28.93 -41.00
C PRO A 10 -40.29 27.48 -40.84
N ASN A 11 -38.99 27.28 -40.63
CA ASN A 11 -38.36 26.13 -39.98
C ASN A 11 -38.00 24.92 -40.86
N LEU A 12 -36.97 25.07 -41.65
CA LEU A 12 -36.14 23.93 -42.09
C LEU A 12 -34.67 23.97 -41.58
N ALA A 13 -34.26 24.96 -40.81
CA ALA A 13 -32.87 25.12 -40.38
C ALA A 13 -32.51 24.50 -39.00
N SER A 14 -33.48 24.10 -38.19
CA SER A 14 -33.20 23.60 -36.83
C SER A 14 -32.98 22.09 -36.72
N GLY A 15 -33.33 21.32 -37.78
CA GLY A 15 -33.17 19.86 -37.79
C GLY A 15 -31.72 19.42 -38.09
N PHE A 16 -31.05 20.14 -39.00
CA PHE A 16 -29.70 19.77 -39.44
C PHE A 16 -28.63 20.04 -38.38
N VAL A 17 -28.75 21.07 -37.55
CA VAL A 17 -27.77 21.39 -36.51
C VAL A 17 -27.82 20.36 -35.35
N ARG A 18 -28.99 19.80 -35.03
CA ARG A 18 -29.11 18.81 -33.96
C ARG A 18 -28.59 17.44 -34.35
N VAL A 19 -28.68 17.05 -35.59
CA VAL A 19 -28.17 15.77 -36.13
C VAL A 19 -26.64 15.82 -36.24
N CYS A 20 -26.04 16.94 -36.66
CA CYS A 20 -24.58 17.09 -36.70
C CYS A 20 -23.91 17.12 -35.34
N LEU A 21 -24.58 17.68 -34.27
CA LEU A 21 -24.05 17.71 -32.92
C LEU A 21 -24.08 16.33 -32.25
N GLY A 22 -25.09 15.52 -32.55
CA GLY A 22 -25.19 14.13 -32.07
C GLY A 22 -24.17 13.19 -32.68
N LEU A 23 -23.83 13.37 -33.96
CA LEU A 23 -22.81 12.58 -34.69
C LEU A 23 -21.38 12.93 -34.22
N LEU A 24 -21.12 14.19 -33.85
CA LEU A 24 -19.80 14.61 -33.35
C LEU A 24 -19.53 14.04 -31.90
N PHE A 25 -20.55 13.88 -31.10
CA PHE A 25 -20.41 13.28 -29.75
C PHE A 25 -20.23 11.76 -29.78
N ALA A 26 -20.80 11.08 -30.77
CA ALA A 26 -20.60 9.62 -30.95
C ALA A 26 -19.21 9.27 -31.47
N LEU A 27 -18.53 10.17 -32.19
CA LEU A 27 -17.15 9.95 -32.69
C LEU A 27 -16.09 10.14 -31.61
N LEU A 28 -16.36 10.86 -30.55
CA LEU A 28 -15.42 11.06 -29.44
C LEU A 28 -15.40 9.86 -28.46
N ALA A 29 -16.49 9.10 -28.37
CA ALA A 29 -16.59 7.93 -27.49
C ALA A 29 -15.84 6.69 -28.03
N THR A 30 -15.61 6.61 -29.33
CA THR A 30 -14.92 5.46 -29.95
C THR A 30 -13.40 5.53 -29.86
N SER A 31 -12.83 6.68 -29.53
CA SER A 31 -11.37 6.84 -29.44
C SER A 31 -10.76 6.26 -28.17
N ALA A 32 -11.54 6.17 -27.09
CA ALA A 32 -11.04 5.66 -25.79
C ALA A 32 -10.91 4.12 -25.77
N THR A 33 -11.80 3.40 -26.45
CA THR A 33 -11.75 1.92 -26.53
C THR A 33 -10.68 1.43 -27.48
N ALA A 34 -10.39 2.15 -28.55
CA ALA A 34 -9.35 1.81 -29.53
C ALA A 34 -7.91 1.95 -28.98
N GLN A 35 -7.71 2.62 -27.86
CA GLN A 35 -6.39 2.79 -27.25
C GLN A 35 -6.01 1.62 -26.36
N LEU A 36 -6.98 0.94 -25.75
CA LEU A 36 -6.80 -0.29 -24.96
C LEU A 36 -6.44 -1.49 -25.84
N ASP A 37 -6.99 -1.59 -27.05
CA ASP A 37 -6.70 -2.67 -28.01
C ASP A 37 -5.26 -2.62 -28.57
N ARG A 38 -4.51 -1.54 -28.33
CA ARG A 38 -3.13 -1.37 -28.82
C ARG A 38 -2.04 -1.81 -27.86
N ILE A 39 -2.39 -2.12 -26.61
CA ILE A 39 -1.43 -2.63 -25.62
C ILE A 39 -1.65 -4.13 -25.52
N SER A 40 -0.65 -4.93 -25.90
CA SER A 40 -0.75 -6.37 -25.72
C SER A 40 -0.84 -6.70 -24.21
N GLY A 41 -1.60 -7.73 -23.85
CA GLY A 41 -1.72 -8.17 -22.45
C GLY A 41 -0.35 -8.41 -21.80
N ASP A 42 0.63 -8.89 -22.57
CA ASP A 42 2.01 -9.09 -22.14
C ASP A 42 2.75 -7.78 -21.84
N GLU A 43 2.52 -6.75 -22.64
CA GLU A 43 3.09 -5.42 -22.42
C GLU A 43 2.56 -4.78 -21.14
N ALA A 44 1.24 -4.86 -20.95
CA ALA A 44 0.58 -4.37 -19.73
C ALA A 44 1.09 -5.11 -18.48
N ALA A 45 1.23 -6.44 -18.56
CA ALA A 45 1.77 -7.24 -17.46
C ALA A 45 3.24 -6.90 -17.16
N ARG A 46 4.08 -6.68 -18.17
CA ARG A 46 5.48 -6.24 -17.94
C ARG A 46 5.56 -4.87 -17.28
N ALA A 47 4.75 -3.93 -17.73
CA ALA A 47 4.69 -2.60 -17.14
C ALA A 47 4.25 -2.67 -15.68
N LEU A 48 3.20 -3.43 -15.38
CA LEU A 48 2.72 -3.63 -14.01
C LEU A 48 3.80 -4.25 -13.12
N ARG A 49 4.47 -5.32 -13.56
CA ARG A 49 5.55 -5.95 -12.79
C ARG A 49 6.64 -4.94 -12.46
N SER A 50 7.10 -4.17 -13.45
CA SER A 50 8.13 -3.13 -13.23
C SER A 50 7.68 -2.06 -12.24
N ALA A 51 6.42 -1.63 -12.31
CA ALA A 51 5.85 -0.68 -11.37
C ALA A 51 5.81 -1.22 -9.94
N LEU A 52 5.32 -2.44 -9.78
CA LEU A 52 5.23 -3.10 -8.48
C LEU A 52 6.61 -3.39 -7.89
N GLU A 53 7.59 -3.80 -8.72
CA GLU A 53 9.00 -3.93 -8.27
C GLU A 53 9.53 -2.58 -7.78
N SER A 54 9.31 -1.49 -8.50
CA SER A 54 9.75 -0.16 -8.09
C SER A 54 9.08 0.30 -6.80
N GLY A 55 7.76 0.13 -6.70
CA GLY A 55 6.99 0.50 -5.50
C GLY A 55 7.40 -0.30 -4.27
N THR A 56 7.60 -1.62 -4.40
CA THR A 56 8.07 -2.46 -3.28
C THR A 56 9.51 -2.12 -2.89
N GLN A 57 10.37 -1.81 -3.85
CA GLN A 57 11.74 -1.37 -3.56
C GLN A 57 11.76 -0.03 -2.83
N ALA A 58 10.90 0.93 -3.20
CA ALA A 58 10.75 2.19 -2.49
C ALA A 58 10.28 1.98 -1.04
N ALA A 59 9.27 1.12 -0.82
CA ALA A 59 8.79 0.77 0.51
C ALA A 59 9.90 0.14 1.37
N VAL A 60 10.62 -0.86 0.85
CA VAL A 60 11.73 -1.51 1.55
C VAL A 60 12.86 -0.52 1.88
N SER A 61 13.22 0.35 0.93
CA SER A 61 14.27 1.36 1.14
C SER A 61 13.87 2.42 2.16
N THR A 62 12.58 2.74 2.24
CA THR A 62 12.05 3.70 3.22
C THR A 62 12.01 3.10 4.62
N LEU A 63 11.54 1.88 4.75
CA LEU A 63 11.33 1.23 6.04
C LEU A 63 12.59 0.56 6.61
N GLY A 64 13.51 0.10 5.77
CA GLY A 64 14.72 -0.61 6.17
C GLY A 64 15.87 0.29 6.64
N LYS A 65 15.66 1.59 6.77
CA LYS A 65 16.65 2.55 7.31
C LYS A 65 16.30 2.94 8.75
N PRO A 66 17.24 3.49 9.53
CA PRO A 66 16.95 4.06 10.84
C PRO A 66 15.80 5.06 10.77
N ASP A 67 14.87 4.98 11.72
CA ASP A 67 13.64 5.77 11.79
C ASP A 67 12.63 5.51 10.67
N GLY A 68 12.82 4.48 9.85
CA GLY A 68 11.85 4.09 8.83
C GLY A 68 10.51 3.64 9.42
N PHE A 69 10.54 2.94 10.56
CA PHE A 69 9.35 2.63 11.37
C PHE A 69 9.14 3.64 12.49
N PHE A 70 10.18 3.88 13.27
CA PHE A 70 10.06 4.73 14.46
C PHE A 70 9.62 6.15 14.15
N GLY A 71 10.11 6.71 13.05
CA GLY A 71 9.83 8.10 12.63
C GLY A 71 8.54 8.27 11.84
N ASP A 72 7.89 7.20 11.39
CA ASP A 72 6.65 7.27 10.59
C ASP A 72 5.45 6.81 11.42
N SER A 73 4.59 7.74 11.80
CA SER A 73 3.40 7.47 12.63
C SER A 73 2.42 6.45 12.03
N ARG A 74 2.46 6.23 10.71
CA ARG A 74 1.58 5.26 10.04
C ARG A 74 1.95 3.81 10.32
N VAL A 75 3.22 3.55 10.63
CA VAL A 75 3.78 2.20 10.77
C VAL A 75 4.57 2.00 12.05
N ARG A 76 4.78 3.06 12.84
CA ARG A 76 5.45 2.96 14.13
C ARG A 76 4.81 1.90 14.99
N ILE A 77 5.61 0.96 15.47
CA ILE A 77 5.18 -0.13 16.35
C ILE A 77 5.06 0.39 17.77
N PRO A 78 3.85 0.49 18.33
CA PRO A 78 3.64 0.90 19.71
C PRO A 78 3.87 -0.27 20.67
N LEU A 79 3.74 -0.01 21.97
CA LEU A 79 3.60 -1.10 22.96
C LEU A 79 2.34 -1.93 22.64
N PRO A 80 2.30 -3.23 22.98
CA PRO A 80 1.08 -4.02 22.96
C PRO A 80 -0.05 -3.37 23.76
N ASP A 81 -1.30 -3.59 23.36
CA ASP A 81 -2.48 -2.90 23.91
C ASP A 81 -2.60 -3.01 25.43
N SER A 82 -2.20 -4.16 25.99
CA SER A 82 -2.14 -4.38 27.43
C SER A 82 -1.20 -3.39 28.13
N LEU A 83 -0.01 -3.16 27.58
CA LEU A 83 0.98 -2.22 28.11
C LEU A 83 0.65 -0.77 27.76
N GLN A 84 0.02 -0.49 26.62
CA GLN A 84 -0.44 0.87 26.27
C GLN A 84 -1.45 1.40 27.30
N ARG A 85 -2.40 0.57 27.71
CA ARG A 85 -3.37 0.96 28.76
C ARG A 85 -2.71 1.31 30.08
N ALA A 86 -1.59 0.66 30.38
CA ALA A 86 -0.81 0.93 31.59
C ALA A 86 0.18 2.10 31.43
N GLU A 87 0.51 2.51 30.20
CA GLU A 87 1.61 3.43 29.91
C GLU A 87 1.49 4.78 30.65
N SER A 88 0.30 5.37 30.68
CA SER A 88 0.08 6.66 31.37
C SER A 88 0.35 6.58 32.87
N LEU A 89 -0.03 5.47 33.50
CA LEU A 89 0.30 5.21 34.90
C LEU A 89 1.79 4.93 35.05
N MET A 90 2.37 4.11 34.20
CA MET A 90 3.78 3.75 34.25
C MET A 90 4.67 4.99 34.13
N ARG A 91 4.31 5.96 33.29
CA ARG A 91 5.01 7.26 33.19
C ARG A 91 4.98 8.04 34.51
N ARG A 92 3.84 8.00 35.24
CA ARG A 92 3.73 8.64 36.57
C ARG A 92 4.61 7.97 37.62
N PHE A 93 4.90 6.67 37.47
CA PHE A 93 5.80 5.93 38.38
C PHE A 93 7.27 5.92 37.90
N GLY A 94 7.65 6.80 36.97
CA GLY A 94 9.03 6.92 36.48
C GLY A 94 9.48 5.85 35.49
N LEU A 95 8.57 5.02 34.98
CA LEU A 95 8.84 3.94 34.01
C LEU A 95 8.73 4.41 32.54
N GLY A 96 8.48 5.68 32.27
CA GLY A 96 8.30 6.24 30.93
C GLY A 96 9.49 5.99 30.01
N ARG A 97 10.73 6.21 30.52
CA ARG A 97 11.95 5.96 29.75
C ARG A 97 12.09 4.50 29.32
N GLN A 98 11.73 3.56 30.18
CA GLN A 98 11.79 2.12 29.85
C GLN A 98 10.78 1.77 28.74
N ALA A 99 9.58 2.34 28.78
CA ALA A 99 8.58 2.19 27.73
C ALA A 99 9.08 2.76 26.39
N ASP A 100 9.69 3.95 26.40
CA ASP A 100 10.24 4.59 25.21
C ASP A 100 11.39 3.78 24.60
N GLU A 101 12.28 3.21 25.41
CA GLU A 101 13.36 2.31 24.96
C GLU A 101 12.82 1.02 24.35
N LEU A 102 11.74 0.45 24.91
CA LEU A 102 11.08 -0.72 24.33
C LEU A 102 10.51 -0.40 22.95
N VAL A 103 9.75 0.69 22.83
CA VAL A 103 9.17 1.12 21.55
C VAL A 103 10.27 1.35 20.52
N LEU A 104 11.35 2.04 20.89
CA LEU A 104 12.48 2.26 19.98
C LEU A 104 13.09 0.93 19.50
N THR A 105 13.37 0.00 20.44
CA THR A 105 14.02 -1.26 20.12
C THR A 105 13.12 -2.16 19.25
N MET A 106 11.81 -2.21 19.49
CA MET A 106 10.86 -2.92 18.64
C MET A 106 10.88 -2.40 17.20
N ASN A 107 10.90 -1.09 17.04
CA ASN A 107 10.95 -0.47 15.71
C ASN A 107 12.30 -0.73 15.02
N ARG A 108 13.43 -0.70 15.74
CA ARG A 108 14.75 -1.07 15.19
C ARG A 108 14.80 -2.53 14.73
N ALA A 109 14.14 -3.44 15.43
CA ALA A 109 14.05 -4.84 15.03
C ALA A 109 13.24 -5.00 13.72
N ALA A 110 12.14 -4.26 13.58
CA ALA A 110 11.37 -4.23 12.34
C ALA A 110 12.19 -3.67 11.16
N GLU A 111 12.86 -2.53 11.36
CA GLU A 111 13.74 -1.90 10.37
C GLU A 111 14.84 -2.85 9.89
N ALA A 112 15.43 -3.62 10.78
CA ALA A 112 16.46 -4.60 10.45
C ALA A 112 15.92 -5.79 9.64
N ALA A 113 14.66 -6.17 9.81
CA ALA A 113 14.06 -7.31 9.11
C ALA A 113 13.58 -6.97 7.68
N VAL A 114 13.12 -5.74 7.45
CA VAL A 114 12.51 -5.31 6.18
C VAL A 114 13.34 -5.56 4.92
N PRO A 115 14.68 -5.42 4.89
CA PRO A 115 15.48 -5.70 3.71
C PRO A 115 15.29 -7.10 3.12
N GLU A 116 14.93 -8.10 3.93
CA GLU A 116 14.64 -9.46 3.47
C GLU A 116 13.43 -9.54 2.52
N ALA A 117 12.53 -8.57 2.58
CA ALA A 117 11.35 -8.53 1.72
C ALA A 117 11.70 -8.27 0.25
N LYS A 118 12.82 -7.59 -0.04
CA LYS A 118 13.18 -7.19 -1.41
C LYS A 118 13.19 -8.36 -2.37
N LYS A 119 13.91 -9.43 -2.03
CA LYS A 119 14.03 -10.60 -2.90
C LYS A 119 12.69 -11.30 -3.10
N LEU A 120 11.91 -11.45 -2.04
CA LEU A 120 10.61 -12.13 -2.11
C LEU A 120 9.62 -11.37 -2.98
N PHE A 121 9.58 -10.04 -2.91
CA PHE A 121 8.74 -9.23 -3.77
C PHE A 121 9.14 -9.28 -5.24
N VAL A 122 10.44 -9.21 -5.54
CA VAL A 122 10.94 -9.35 -6.92
C VAL A 122 10.60 -10.73 -7.48
N ASP A 123 10.82 -11.78 -6.72
CA ASP A 123 10.51 -13.16 -7.14
C ASP A 123 9.00 -13.34 -7.36
N ALA A 124 8.15 -12.77 -6.50
CA ALA A 124 6.69 -12.81 -6.65
C ALA A 124 6.23 -12.03 -7.90
N ALA A 125 6.77 -10.83 -8.13
CA ALA A 125 6.47 -10.04 -9.32
C ALA A 125 6.84 -10.79 -10.60
N ARG A 126 7.99 -11.44 -10.64
CA ARG A 126 8.45 -12.25 -11.81
C ARG A 126 7.55 -13.46 -12.07
N LYS A 127 7.05 -14.10 -11.01
CA LYS A 127 6.16 -15.28 -11.11
C LYS A 127 4.70 -14.92 -11.41
N MET A 128 4.36 -13.62 -11.40
CA MET A 128 3.01 -13.14 -11.68
C MET A 128 2.54 -13.59 -13.05
N THR A 129 1.40 -14.25 -13.11
CA THR A 129 0.75 -14.69 -14.36
C THR A 129 0.05 -13.51 -15.07
N LEU A 130 -0.34 -13.70 -16.33
CA LEU A 130 -1.17 -12.72 -17.05
C LEU A 130 -2.54 -12.53 -16.37
N GLN A 131 -3.09 -13.60 -15.81
CA GLN A 131 -4.36 -13.53 -15.07
C GLN A 131 -4.22 -12.72 -13.78
N ASP A 132 -3.13 -12.90 -13.03
CA ASP A 132 -2.85 -12.07 -11.85
C ASP A 132 -2.71 -10.59 -12.25
N ALA A 133 -1.93 -10.32 -13.30
CA ALA A 133 -1.73 -8.96 -13.78
C ALA A 133 -3.06 -8.29 -14.19
N LYS A 134 -3.93 -9.02 -14.90
CA LYS A 134 -5.27 -8.54 -15.25
C LYS A 134 -6.10 -8.26 -14.01
N GLY A 135 -6.11 -9.19 -13.04
CA GLY A 135 -6.85 -9.01 -11.78
C GLY A 135 -6.36 -7.78 -10.98
N ILE A 136 -5.04 -7.53 -10.98
CA ILE A 136 -4.46 -6.35 -10.32
C ILE A 136 -4.84 -5.06 -11.05
N LEU A 137 -4.75 -5.04 -12.39
CA LEU A 137 -5.07 -3.86 -13.19
C LEU A 137 -6.55 -3.45 -13.07
N THR A 138 -7.45 -4.43 -13.08
CA THR A 138 -8.90 -4.18 -12.99
C THR A 138 -9.42 -4.15 -11.55
N GLY A 139 -8.56 -4.45 -10.58
CA GLY A 139 -8.89 -4.49 -9.16
C GLY A 139 -8.82 -3.12 -8.48
N GLY A 140 -9.07 -3.13 -7.15
CA GLY A 140 -9.04 -1.93 -6.33
C GLY A 140 -7.65 -1.30 -6.20
N GLU A 141 -7.60 -0.19 -5.46
CA GLU A 141 -6.39 0.65 -5.30
C GLU A 141 -5.17 -0.07 -4.69
N THR A 142 -5.39 -1.22 -4.05
CA THR A 142 -4.37 -2.02 -3.35
C THR A 142 -4.30 -3.47 -3.83
N ALA A 143 -4.84 -3.76 -5.03
CA ALA A 143 -4.90 -5.13 -5.55
C ALA A 143 -3.52 -5.78 -5.75
N GLY A 144 -2.50 -4.99 -6.10
CA GLY A 144 -1.10 -5.45 -6.16
C GLY A 144 -0.53 -5.76 -4.78
N THR A 145 -0.83 -4.94 -3.79
CA THR A 145 -0.45 -5.18 -2.39
C THR A 145 -1.09 -6.46 -1.85
N GLU A 146 -2.37 -6.68 -2.13
CA GLU A 146 -3.07 -7.92 -1.75
C GLU A 146 -2.48 -9.16 -2.44
N TYR A 147 -2.08 -9.03 -3.70
CA TYR A 147 -1.35 -10.07 -4.40
C TYR A 147 -0.04 -10.43 -3.67
N PHE A 148 0.78 -9.44 -3.30
CA PHE A 148 2.01 -9.66 -2.55
C PHE A 148 1.74 -10.23 -1.16
N ARG A 149 0.77 -9.71 -0.43
CA ARG A 149 0.39 -10.23 0.90
C ARG A 149 0.06 -11.73 0.82
N ARG A 150 -0.77 -12.12 -0.14
CA ARG A 150 -1.17 -13.52 -0.35
C ARG A 150 -0.01 -14.42 -0.77
N THR A 151 0.87 -13.94 -1.63
CA THR A 151 1.93 -14.77 -2.24
C THR A 151 3.22 -14.81 -1.43
N THR A 152 3.48 -13.81 -0.58
CA THR A 152 4.76 -13.68 0.15
C THR A 152 4.61 -13.59 1.66
N GLY A 153 3.40 -13.33 2.19
CA GLY A 153 3.20 -13.01 3.61
C GLY A 153 3.77 -14.06 4.57
N GLU A 154 3.50 -15.34 4.32
CA GLU A 154 4.00 -16.43 5.17
C GLU A 154 5.54 -16.55 5.07
N GLN A 155 6.09 -16.47 3.87
CA GLN A 155 7.54 -16.52 3.68
C GLN A 155 8.24 -15.31 4.32
N LEU A 156 7.64 -14.14 4.25
CA LEU A 156 8.13 -12.94 4.94
C LEU A 156 8.13 -13.14 6.45
N LYS A 157 7.07 -13.69 7.02
CA LYS A 157 6.99 -13.99 8.46
C LYS A 157 8.14 -14.91 8.89
N GLN A 158 8.38 -15.98 8.13
CA GLN A 158 9.46 -16.94 8.39
C GLN A 158 10.86 -16.30 8.27
N ARG A 159 11.04 -15.30 7.39
CA ARG A 159 12.31 -14.58 7.22
C ARG A 159 12.51 -13.50 8.27
N PHE A 160 11.46 -12.80 8.65
CA PHE A 160 11.53 -11.68 9.61
C PHE A 160 11.76 -12.17 11.02
N LEU A 161 11.05 -13.22 11.46
CA LEU A 161 11.08 -13.71 12.83
C LEU A 161 12.51 -13.96 13.37
N PRO A 162 13.42 -14.69 12.67
CA PRO A 162 14.76 -14.93 13.18
C PRO A 162 15.60 -13.64 13.29
N ILE A 163 15.37 -12.65 12.43
CA ILE A 163 16.08 -11.37 12.49
C ILE A 163 15.57 -10.54 13.66
N VAL A 164 14.24 -10.44 13.79
CA VAL A 164 13.61 -9.79 14.93
C VAL A 164 14.13 -10.41 16.22
N LYS A 165 14.08 -11.74 16.34
CA LYS A 165 14.56 -12.50 17.49
C LYS A 165 16.03 -12.19 17.81
N LYS A 166 16.92 -12.16 16.82
CA LYS A 166 18.32 -11.80 17.02
C LYS A 166 18.48 -10.40 17.61
N VAL A 167 17.72 -9.42 17.10
CA VAL A 167 17.77 -8.04 17.60
C VAL A 167 17.21 -7.96 19.02
N THR A 168 16.10 -8.63 19.30
CA THR A 168 15.47 -8.64 20.63
C THR A 168 16.34 -9.30 21.68
N GLU A 169 17.03 -10.39 21.32
CA GLU A 169 17.98 -11.07 22.20
C GLU A 169 19.21 -10.19 22.50
N THR A 170 19.83 -9.62 21.47
CA THR A 170 21.06 -8.80 21.65
C THR A 170 20.81 -7.50 22.41
N SER A 171 19.62 -6.90 22.24
CA SER A 171 19.23 -5.68 22.97
C SER A 171 18.66 -5.93 24.37
N GLY A 172 18.46 -7.21 24.72
CA GLY A 172 17.77 -7.60 25.96
C GLY A 172 16.30 -7.18 25.98
N LEU A 173 15.68 -6.95 24.81
CA LEU A 173 14.30 -6.50 24.69
C LEU A 173 13.31 -7.43 25.39
N ALA A 174 13.45 -8.74 25.21
CA ALA A 174 12.56 -9.72 25.84
C ALA A 174 12.53 -9.56 27.36
N ARG A 175 13.71 -9.46 27.99
CA ARG A 175 13.80 -9.24 29.44
C ARG A 175 13.19 -7.91 29.87
N LYS A 176 13.50 -6.82 29.15
CA LYS A 176 12.93 -5.49 29.42
C LYS A 176 11.41 -5.49 29.28
N TYR A 177 10.88 -6.23 28.31
CA TYR A 177 9.46 -6.42 28.11
C TYR A 177 8.82 -7.18 29.27
N ASP A 178 9.40 -8.31 29.67
CA ASP A 178 8.92 -9.13 30.80
C ASP A 178 8.97 -8.35 32.12
N ASP A 179 10.03 -7.60 32.37
CA ASP A 179 10.16 -6.73 33.54
C ASP A 179 9.07 -5.66 33.57
N LEU A 180 8.79 -5.03 32.44
CA LEU A 180 7.77 -4.00 32.33
C LEU A 180 6.37 -4.57 32.49
N ALA A 181 6.09 -5.71 31.83
CA ALA A 181 4.83 -6.43 31.95
C ALA A 181 4.60 -6.95 33.35
N GLY A 182 5.65 -7.46 34.04
CA GLY A 182 5.61 -7.88 35.44
C GLY A 182 5.25 -6.74 36.38
N LYS A 183 5.88 -5.57 36.20
CA LYS A 183 5.56 -4.36 37.01
C LYS A 183 4.11 -3.91 36.75
N ALA A 184 3.67 -3.88 35.47
CA ALA A 184 2.30 -3.53 35.13
C ALA A 184 1.27 -4.51 35.72
N SER A 185 1.57 -5.81 35.72
CA SER A 185 0.74 -6.85 36.38
C SER A 185 0.68 -6.68 37.89
N GLY A 186 1.77 -6.31 38.52
CA GLY A 186 1.82 -6.00 39.97
C GLY A 186 0.89 -4.85 40.39
N PHE A 187 0.57 -3.96 39.45
CA PHE A 187 -0.45 -2.92 39.63
C PHE A 187 -1.86 -3.34 39.17
N GLY A 188 -2.07 -4.61 38.83
CA GLY A 188 -3.37 -5.13 38.34
C GLY A 188 -3.79 -4.62 36.96
N LEU A 189 -2.84 -4.08 36.19
CA LEU A 189 -3.13 -3.37 34.93
C LEU A 189 -3.11 -4.28 33.67
N VAL A 190 -2.48 -5.46 33.77
CA VAL A 190 -2.21 -6.33 32.63
C VAL A 190 -2.43 -7.79 32.99
N ALA A 191 -3.20 -8.52 32.17
CA ALA A 191 -3.18 -9.98 32.18
C ALA A 191 -1.90 -10.44 31.47
N LYS A 192 -1.30 -11.57 31.91
CA LYS A 192 -0.10 -12.12 31.31
C LYS A 192 -0.38 -12.47 29.83
N GLU A 193 0.20 -11.72 28.91
CA GLU A 193 0.00 -11.91 27.49
C GLU A 193 0.81 -13.13 27.01
N GLN A 194 0.18 -13.97 26.19
CA GLN A 194 0.79 -15.25 25.75
C GLN A 194 1.66 -15.13 24.50
N ALA A 195 1.56 -14.03 23.76
CA ALA A 195 2.35 -13.81 22.57
C ALA A 195 3.76 -13.30 22.92
N SER A 196 4.79 -13.91 22.34
CA SER A 196 6.15 -13.41 22.51
C SER A 196 6.29 -12.03 21.85
N VAL A 197 7.10 -11.15 22.43
CA VAL A 197 7.40 -9.83 21.87
C VAL A 197 7.95 -9.95 20.43
N ASP A 198 8.67 -11.03 20.13
CA ASP A 198 9.23 -11.28 18.80
C ASP A 198 8.14 -11.50 17.76
N GLN A 199 7.09 -12.27 18.10
CA GLN A 199 5.94 -12.48 17.22
C GLN A 199 5.15 -11.18 17.01
N TYR A 200 4.90 -10.44 18.10
CA TYR A 200 4.23 -9.15 18.03
C TYR A 200 4.97 -8.18 17.09
N VAL A 201 6.29 -8.02 17.26
CA VAL A 201 7.10 -7.14 16.42
C VAL A 201 7.11 -7.64 14.97
N THR A 202 7.22 -8.95 14.75
CA THR A 202 7.20 -9.53 13.40
C THR A 202 5.89 -9.25 12.69
N ASP A 203 4.75 -9.49 13.35
CA ASP A 203 3.43 -9.27 12.76
C ASP A 203 3.22 -7.76 12.47
N LYS A 204 3.60 -6.88 13.39
CA LYS A 204 3.53 -5.41 13.19
C LYS A 204 4.48 -4.92 12.10
N ALA A 205 5.68 -5.52 11.97
CA ALA A 205 6.61 -5.18 10.90
C ALA A 205 6.03 -5.54 9.52
N LEU A 206 5.35 -6.68 9.40
CA LEU A 206 4.66 -7.07 8.17
C LEU A 206 3.48 -6.16 7.86
N ASP A 207 2.66 -5.82 8.85
CA ASP A 207 1.55 -4.88 8.68
C ASP A 207 2.05 -3.52 8.21
N GLY A 208 3.11 -3.00 8.83
CA GLY A 208 3.74 -1.74 8.43
C GLY A 208 4.31 -1.79 7.02
N LEU A 209 5.00 -2.89 6.65
CA LEU A 209 5.54 -3.08 5.32
C LEU A 209 4.42 -3.04 4.26
N PHE A 210 3.35 -3.81 4.44
CA PHE A 210 2.24 -3.81 3.50
C PHE A 210 1.45 -2.50 3.49
N THR A 211 1.41 -1.76 4.59
CA THR A 211 0.84 -0.41 4.64
C THR A 211 1.60 0.56 3.72
N ILE A 212 2.93 0.54 3.75
CA ILE A 212 3.74 1.41 2.88
C ILE A 212 3.71 0.92 1.42
N VAL A 213 3.73 -0.40 1.18
CA VAL A 213 3.55 -0.95 -0.19
C VAL A 213 2.22 -0.48 -0.78
N ALA A 214 1.12 -0.51 -0.01
CA ALA A 214 -0.19 -0.02 -0.44
C ALA A 214 -0.18 1.49 -0.73
N ALA A 215 0.54 2.27 0.08
CA ALA A 215 0.68 3.70 -0.15
C ALA A 215 1.46 3.99 -1.45
N GLU A 216 2.54 3.26 -1.71
CA GLU A 216 3.28 3.37 -2.97
C GLU A 216 2.45 2.91 -4.18
N GLU A 217 1.66 1.83 -4.05
CA GLU A 217 0.74 1.40 -5.11
C GLU A 217 -0.31 2.48 -5.42
N LYS A 218 -0.95 3.06 -4.41
CA LYS A 218 -1.92 4.16 -4.59
C LYS A 218 -1.28 5.36 -5.29
N LYS A 219 -0.05 5.72 -4.92
CA LYS A 219 0.70 6.78 -5.55
C LYS A 219 0.98 6.48 -7.03
N LEU A 220 1.41 5.25 -7.36
CA LEU A 220 1.63 4.81 -8.73
C LEU A 220 0.34 4.86 -9.57
N ARG A 221 -0.81 4.53 -8.98
CA ARG A 221 -2.12 4.58 -9.66
C ARG A 221 -2.64 6.01 -9.85
N SER A 222 -2.40 6.89 -8.88
CA SER A 222 -2.86 8.30 -8.94
C SER A 222 -2.00 9.15 -9.85
N ASP A 223 -0.68 8.89 -9.92
CA ASP A 223 0.26 9.61 -10.76
C ASP A 223 1.19 8.64 -11.53
N PRO A 224 0.67 7.99 -12.59
CA PRO A 224 1.46 7.07 -13.41
C PRO A 224 2.54 7.78 -14.25
N VAL A 225 2.52 9.12 -14.32
CA VAL A 225 3.53 9.92 -15.04
C VAL A 225 4.84 9.95 -14.26
N SER A 226 4.78 10.13 -12.94
CA SER A 226 5.96 10.13 -12.07
C SER A 226 6.60 8.76 -11.91
N ALA A 227 5.88 7.68 -12.26
CA ALA A 227 6.36 6.31 -12.24
C ALA A 227 7.39 5.97 -13.36
N GLY A 228 7.77 6.95 -14.19
CA GLY A 228 8.99 6.92 -15.01
C GLY A 228 8.93 6.16 -16.32
N THR A 229 7.86 5.43 -16.67
CA THR A 229 7.77 4.76 -17.98
C THR A 229 6.54 5.17 -18.76
N SER A 230 6.74 5.47 -20.06
CA SER A 230 5.64 5.79 -20.98
C SER A 230 4.58 4.68 -21.06
N LEU A 231 4.98 3.45 -20.80
CA LEU A 231 4.11 2.27 -20.81
C LEU A 231 3.18 2.23 -19.58
N LEU A 232 3.67 2.55 -18.39
CA LEU A 232 2.83 2.68 -17.18
C LEU A 232 1.77 3.76 -17.32
N ARG A 233 2.13 4.88 -17.94
CA ARG A 233 1.19 5.96 -18.26
C ARG A 233 0.05 5.46 -19.18
N LYS A 234 0.37 4.67 -20.21
CA LYS A 234 -0.62 4.10 -21.12
C LYS A 234 -1.54 3.11 -20.39
N VAL A 235 -0.97 2.22 -19.58
CA VAL A 235 -1.71 1.17 -18.87
C VAL A 235 -2.63 1.75 -17.80
N PHE A 236 -2.10 2.56 -16.87
CA PHE A 236 -2.92 3.14 -15.80
C PHE A 236 -3.80 4.32 -16.24
N GLY A 237 -3.40 5.05 -17.29
CA GLY A 237 -4.21 6.12 -17.84
C GLY A 237 -5.40 5.64 -18.69
N ALA A 238 -5.40 4.37 -19.09
CA ALA A 238 -6.49 3.75 -19.86
C ALA A 238 -7.55 3.06 -18.98
N ILE A 239 -7.31 2.93 -17.66
CA ILE A 239 -8.27 2.35 -16.70
C ILE A 239 -9.28 3.45 -16.32
N PRO A 240 -10.60 3.26 -16.59
CA PRO A 240 -11.62 4.21 -16.14
C PRO A 240 -11.60 4.31 -14.60
N ARG A 241 -11.60 5.53 -14.08
CA ARG A 241 -11.73 5.82 -12.64
C ARG A 241 -13.16 5.77 -12.20
#